data_6bf2c2a06d42ae47d53b78947d1d6879
#
_entry.id   6bf2c2a06d42ae47d53b78947d1d6879
#
_cell.length_a   1.000
_cell.length_b   1.000
_cell.length_c   1.000
_cell.angle_alpha   90.00
_cell.angle_beta   90.00
_cell.angle_gamma   90.00
#
_symmetry.space_group_name_H-M   'P 1'
#
loop_
_entity.id
_entity.type
_entity.pdbx_description
1 polymer ?
#
loop_
_entity_poly.entity_id
_entity_poly.type
_entity_poly.pdbx_seq_one_letter_code
_entity_poly.pdbx_strand_id
1 'polypeptide(L)'
;MRKYVIMGVQGSGKGTQATMLGEDFDLEHISVGDIFRWNVQHHTKLGAQVRRIMAAGELVGDDLVEGVVKAKLAEHDWNFGFIIDGFPRNERQAEFFLESYDIDGVIHLDMPDSEVRRRVLARRLCSGCGMDYNLLASSPRVAGKCDVCGGELIPREDDTEEALAVRLRDYHQKTNPVLDIFRRKEYVVTVDARPGRETVQQAIRVKLGLPPRELPLPAAAAGGQADGQPGAAGQPGSGGQPGG
;
A
#
# COMPACT_ATOMS: atom_id res chain seq x y z
N MET A 1 6.71 12.94 -16.63
CA MET A 1 5.52 12.30 -16.06
C MET A 1 5.72 10.80 -16.12
N ARG A 2 5.44 10.04 -15.05
CA ARG A 2 5.67 8.59 -15.02
C ARG A 2 4.34 7.85 -14.86
N LYS A 3 4.14 6.79 -15.64
CA LYS A 3 2.90 6.00 -15.65
C LYS A 3 3.25 4.53 -15.52
N TYR A 4 2.89 3.93 -14.41
CA TYR A 4 3.23 2.54 -14.12
C TYR A 4 1.99 1.69 -13.83
N VAL A 5 2.13 0.41 -14.14
CA VAL A 5 1.24 -0.65 -13.64
C VAL A 5 2.03 -1.48 -12.64
N ILE A 6 1.49 -1.75 -11.46
CA ILE A 6 2.11 -2.66 -10.51
C ILE A 6 1.32 -3.96 -10.42
N MET A 7 1.98 -5.06 -10.70
CA MET A 7 1.41 -6.41 -10.75
C MET A 7 2.08 -7.32 -9.72
N GLY A 8 1.41 -8.36 -9.37
CA GLY A 8 1.89 -9.37 -8.44
C GLY A 8 0.74 -9.99 -7.65
N VAL A 9 0.99 -11.10 -7.02
CA VAL A 9 0.01 -11.83 -6.22
C VAL A 9 -0.47 -10.99 -5.01
N GLN A 10 -1.62 -11.32 -4.47
CA GLN A 10 -2.11 -10.66 -3.24
C GLN A 10 -1.10 -10.83 -2.09
N GLY A 11 -0.88 -9.79 -1.31
CA GLY A 11 0.08 -9.82 -0.20
C GLY A 11 1.55 -9.63 -0.61
N SER A 12 1.86 -9.47 -1.91
CA SER A 12 3.23 -9.20 -2.38
C SER A 12 3.75 -7.80 -2.04
N GLY A 13 2.90 -6.91 -1.51
CA GLY A 13 3.29 -5.55 -1.12
C GLY A 13 3.06 -4.49 -2.21
N LYS A 14 2.27 -4.77 -3.24
CA LYS A 14 1.96 -3.81 -4.33
C LYS A 14 1.53 -2.44 -3.81
N GLY A 15 0.49 -2.40 -2.99
CA GLY A 15 -0.01 -1.14 -2.43
C GLY A 15 1.07 -0.36 -1.69
N THR A 16 1.87 -1.03 -0.84
CA THR A 16 2.99 -0.40 -0.13
C THR A 16 4.00 0.21 -1.09
N GLN A 17 4.42 -0.51 -2.12
CA GLN A 17 5.38 -0.04 -3.10
C GLN A 17 4.80 1.08 -3.98
N ALA A 18 3.51 0.97 -4.34
CA ALA A 18 2.82 2.01 -5.09
C ALA A 18 2.69 3.31 -4.29
N THR A 19 2.34 3.24 -3.01
CA THR A 19 2.29 4.41 -2.13
C THR A 19 3.66 5.07 -2.02
N MET A 20 4.73 4.29 -1.76
CA MET A 20 6.10 4.83 -1.66
C MET A 20 6.57 5.49 -2.95
N LEU A 21 6.26 4.92 -4.13
CA LEU A 21 6.56 5.55 -5.42
C LEU A 21 5.70 6.79 -5.65
N GLY A 22 4.43 6.75 -5.26
CA GLY A 22 3.51 7.86 -5.35
C GLY A 22 4.00 9.09 -4.58
N GLU A 23 4.38 8.88 -3.32
CA GLU A 23 4.92 9.92 -2.44
C GLU A 23 6.23 10.53 -2.95
N ASP A 24 7.13 9.68 -3.47
CA ASP A 24 8.47 10.10 -3.88
C ASP A 24 8.53 10.74 -5.29
N PHE A 25 7.53 10.51 -6.14
CA PHE A 25 7.52 10.98 -7.53
C PHE A 25 6.22 11.67 -7.95
N ASP A 26 5.40 12.08 -6.99
CA ASP A 26 4.11 12.75 -7.23
C ASP A 26 3.20 11.94 -8.19
N LEU A 27 3.09 10.61 -7.94
CA LEU A 27 2.23 9.75 -8.73
C LEU A 27 0.91 9.50 -8.00
N GLU A 28 -0.20 9.61 -8.71
CA GLU A 28 -1.47 9.19 -8.16
C GLU A 28 -1.53 7.66 -8.05
N HIS A 29 -1.71 7.15 -6.82
CA HIS A 29 -1.90 5.71 -6.59
C HIS A 29 -3.36 5.33 -6.83
N ILE A 30 -3.64 4.65 -7.93
CA ILE A 30 -4.96 4.17 -8.32
C ILE A 30 -5.08 2.69 -7.97
N SER A 31 -5.62 2.39 -6.79
CA SER A 31 -5.88 1.02 -6.35
C SER A 31 -7.34 0.62 -6.65
N VAL A 32 -7.54 -0.19 -7.68
CA VAL A 32 -8.88 -0.67 -8.07
C VAL A 32 -9.54 -1.46 -6.93
N GLY A 33 -8.76 -2.26 -6.21
CA GLY A 33 -9.25 -2.97 -5.05
C GLY A 33 -9.72 -2.06 -3.92
N ASP A 34 -9.02 -0.94 -3.67
CA ASP A 34 -9.40 0.02 -2.62
C ASP A 34 -10.63 0.83 -3.03
N ILE A 35 -10.76 1.18 -4.31
CA ILE A 35 -11.98 1.82 -4.82
C ILE A 35 -13.21 0.95 -4.55
N PHE A 36 -13.15 -0.34 -4.87
CA PHE A 36 -14.27 -1.25 -4.57
C PHE A 36 -14.50 -1.42 -3.07
N ARG A 37 -13.45 -1.57 -2.25
CA ARG A 37 -13.58 -1.66 -0.79
C ARG A 37 -14.22 -0.42 -0.19
N TRP A 38 -13.79 0.75 -0.63
CA TRP A 38 -14.42 2.01 -0.21
C TRP A 38 -15.92 2.02 -0.52
N ASN A 39 -16.30 1.62 -1.73
CA ASN A 39 -17.70 1.53 -2.14
C ASN A 39 -18.52 0.53 -1.28
N VAL A 40 -17.92 -0.62 -0.94
CA VAL A 40 -18.56 -1.60 -0.04
C VAL A 40 -18.78 -1.01 1.35
N GLN A 41 -17.76 -0.34 1.89
CA GLN A 41 -17.75 0.28 3.22
C GLN A 41 -18.77 1.41 3.34
N HIS A 42 -18.93 2.19 2.27
CA HIS A 42 -19.87 3.31 2.21
C HIS A 42 -21.26 2.94 1.67
N HIS A 43 -21.55 1.63 1.54
CA HIS A 43 -22.85 1.09 1.13
C HIS A 43 -23.39 1.70 -0.19
N THR A 44 -22.53 2.00 -1.14
CA THR A 44 -22.93 2.51 -2.45
C THR A 44 -23.63 1.41 -3.28
N LYS A 45 -24.31 1.80 -4.37
CA LYS A 45 -24.89 0.85 -5.33
C LYS A 45 -23.82 -0.09 -5.91
N LEU A 46 -22.65 0.45 -6.24
CA LEU A 46 -21.50 -0.32 -6.73
C LEU A 46 -21.00 -1.29 -5.64
N GLY A 47 -20.87 -0.82 -4.41
CA GLY A 47 -20.46 -1.64 -3.27
C GLY A 47 -21.41 -2.82 -3.03
N ALA A 48 -22.71 -2.60 -3.14
CA ALA A 48 -23.72 -3.67 -3.01
C ALA A 48 -23.57 -4.77 -4.09
N GLN A 49 -23.20 -4.38 -5.32
CA GLN A 49 -22.99 -5.31 -6.43
C GLN A 49 -21.74 -6.18 -6.24
N VAL A 50 -20.65 -5.61 -5.74
CA VAL A 50 -19.34 -6.29 -5.70
C VAL A 50 -19.03 -6.98 -4.37
N ARG A 51 -19.76 -6.68 -3.29
CA ARG A 51 -19.46 -7.15 -1.93
C ARG A 51 -19.31 -8.68 -1.83
N ARG A 52 -20.26 -9.44 -2.39
CA ARG A 52 -20.23 -10.92 -2.33
C ARG A 52 -19.09 -11.50 -3.14
N ILE A 53 -18.83 -10.96 -4.32
CA ILE A 53 -17.76 -11.37 -5.23
C ILE A 53 -16.40 -11.17 -4.53
N MET A 54 -16.20 -9.99 -3.94
CA MET A 54 -14.95 -9.67 -3.23
C MET A 54 -14.75 -10.53 -1.98
N ALA A 55 -15.80 -10.76 -1.20
CA ALA A 55 -15.74 -11.63 -0.01
C ALA A 55 -15.37 -13.08 -0.37
N ALA A 56 -15.85 -13.59 -1.51
CA ALA A 56 -15.49 -14.90 -2.04
C ALA A 56 -14.06 -14.95 -2.63
N GLY A 57 -13.39 -13.81 -2.78
CA GLY A 57 -12.08 -13.72 -3.41
C GLY A 57 -12.10 -13.76 -4.94
N GLU A 58 -13.27 -13.75 -5.55
CA GLU A 58 -13.47 -13.80 -7.00
C GLU A 58 -13.14 -12.46 -7.66
N LEU A 59 -12.90 -12.50 -8.98
CA LEU A 59 -12.70 -11.28 -9.78
C LEU A 59 -14.05 -10.61 -10.05
N VAL A 60 -14.07 -9.28 -9.88
CA VAL A 60 -15.20 -8.45 -10.32
C VAL A 60 -15.26 -8.47 -11.85
N GLY A 61 -16.46 -8.46 -12.40
CA GLY A 61 -16.67 -8.51 -13.86
C GLY A 61 -15.98 -7.36 -14.60
N ASP A 62 -15.45 -7.67 -15.79
CA ASP A 62 -14.57 -6.77 -16.55
C ASP A 62 -15.23 -5.43 -16.87
N ASP A 63 -16.50 -5.43 -17.26
CA ASP A 63 -17.22 -4.18 -17.62
C ASP A 63 -17.29 -3.20 -16.43
N LEU A 64 -17.45 -3.72 -15.19
CA LEU A 64 -17.44 -2.88 -13.98
C LEU A 64 -16.04 -2.37 -13.68
N VAL A 65 -15.02 -3.22 -13.80
CA VAL A 65 -13.63 -2.85 -13.56
C VAL A 65 -13.16 -1.80 -14.57
N GLU A 66 -13.39 -2.03 -15.86
CA GLU A 66 -13.06 -1.10 -16.93
C GLU A 66 -13.78 0.24 -16.77
N GLY A 67 -15.07 0.21 -16.39
CA GLY A 67 -15.84 1.43 -16.11
C GLY A 67 -15.26 2.25 -14.95
N VAL A 68 -14.84 1.59 -13.87
CA VAL A 68 -14.20 2.25 -12.71
C VAL A 68 -12.84 2.83 -13.10
N VAL A 69 -12.02 2.08 -13.83
CA VAL A 69 -10.69 2.56 -14.29
C VAL A 69 -10.85 3.75 -15.23
N LYS A 70 -11.77 3.68 -16.21
CA LYS A 70 -12.07 4.80 -17.12
C LYS A 70 -12.51 6.04 -16.37
N ALA A 71 -13.45 5.91 -15.42
CA ALA A 71 -13.94 7.02 -14.63
C ALA A 71 -12.82 7.66 -13.83
N LYS A 72 -11.98 6.83 -13.17
CA LYS A 72 -10.87 7.33 -12.35
C LYS A 72 -9.80 8.03 -13.18
N LEU A 73 -9.44 7.48 -14.33
CA LEU A 73 -8.46 8.11 -15.23
C LEU A 73 -9.03 9.34 -15.96
N ALA A 74 -10.35 9.45 -16.14
CA ALA A 74 -10.97 10.66 -16.66
C ALA A 74 -10.94 11.83 -15.66
N GLU A 75 -10.92 11.54 -14.37
CA GLU A 75 -10.76 12.52 -13.29
C GLU A 75 -9.30 12.88 -13.00
N HIS A 76 -8.36 12.07 -13.51
CA HIS A 76 -6.93 12.23 -13.26
C HIS A 76 -6.38 13.52 -13.87
N ASP A 77 -5.64 14.28 -13.07
CA ASP A 77 -4.88 15.42 -13.58
C ASP A 77 -3.62 14.93 -14.33
N TRP A 78 -3.64 15.05 -15.65
CA TRP A 78 -2.56 14.61 -16.53
C TRP A 78 -1.24 15.38 -16.38
N ASN A 79 -1.18 16.40 -15.52
CA ASN A 79 0.08 17.01 -15.09
C ASN A 79 0.87 16.13 -14.11
N PHE A 80 0.22 15.16 -13.49
CA PHE A 80 0.83 14.17 -12.62
C PHE A 80 0.99 12.83 -13.33
N GLY A 81 1.86 11.97 -12.81
CA GLY A 81 1.91 10.57 -13.19
C GLY A 81 0.92 9.72 -12.41
N PHE A 82 0.85 8.44 -12.72
CA PHE A 82 0.04 7.49 -11.95
C PHE A 82 0.72 6.14 -11.78
N ILE A 83 0.28 5.40 -10.78
CA ILE A 83 0.57 3.98 -10.61
C ILE A 83 -0.72 3.22 -10.34
N ILE A 84 -1.07 2.28 -11.22
CA ILE A 84 -2.28 1.46 -11.11
C ILE A 84 -1.95 0.14 -10.41
N ASP A 85 -2.70 -0.17 -9.35
CA ASP A 85 -2.61 -1.41 -8.58
C ASP A 85 -3.89 -2.23 -8.68
N GLY A 86 -3.71 -3.52 -8.91
CA GLY A 86 -4.82 -4.48 -8.96
C GLY A 86 -5.61 -4.50 -10.27
N PHE A 87 -5.05 -3.93 -11.31
CA PHE A 87 -5.54 -3.94 -12.68
C PHE A 87 -4.35 -3.80 -13.65
N PRO A 88 -4.33 -4.51 -14.83
CA PRO A 88 -5.30 -5.52 -15.25
C PRO A 88 -5.12 -6.86 -14.52
N ARG A 89 -6.16 -7.71 -14.51
CA ARG A 89 -6.13 -9.03 -13.89
C ARG A 89 -6.40 -10.18 -14.86
N ASN A 90 -6.71 -9.89 -16.10
CA ASN A 90 -6.88 -10.86 -17.18
C ASN A 90 -6.52 -10.24 -18.53
N GLU A 91 -6.52 -11.07 -19.57
CA GLU A 91 -6.14 -10.70 -20.93
C GLU A 91 -7.03 -9.58 -21.47
N ARG A 92 -8.36 -9.70 -21.37
CA ARG A 92 -9.30 -8.70 -21.85
C ARG A 92 -9.05 -7.31 -21.24
N GLN A 93 -8.84 -7.26 -19.93
CA GLN A 93 -8.51 -6.01 -19.23
C GLN A 93 -7.16 -5.43 -19.70
N ALA A 94 -6.18 -6.29 -19.99
CA ALA A 94 -4.87 -5.85 -20.47
C ALA A 94 -4.95 -5.26 -21.88
N GLU A 95 -5.70 -5.91 -22.77
CA GLU A 95 -5.93 -5.41 -24.13
C GLU A 95 -6.63 -4.05 -24.10
N PHE A 96 -7.75 -3.94 -23.36
CA PHE A 96 -8.46 -2.69 -23.16
C PHE A 96 -7.53 -1.57 -22.67
N PHE A 97 -6.67 -1.87 -21.69
CA PHE A 97 -5.78 -0.87 -21.10
C PHE A 97 -4.70 -0.42 -22.07
N LEU A 98 -4.05 -1.36 -22.76
CA LEU A 98 -3.00 -1.08 -23.75
C LEU A 98 -3.49 -0.39 -25.01
N GLU A 99 -4.78 -0.52 -25.35
CA GLU A 99 -5.39 0.21 -26.46
C GLU A 99 -5.74 1.65 -26.09
N SER A 100 -5.93 1.92 -24.80
CA SER A 100 -6.45 3.21 -24.33
C SER A 100 -5.39 4.10 -23.69
N TYR A 101 -4.29 3.53 -23.18
CA TYR A 101 -3.32 4.26 -22.35
C TYR A 101 -1.88 3.82 -22.61
N ASP A 102 -1.00 4.80 -22.77
CA ASP A 102 0.45 4.59 -22.79
C ASP A 102 0.99 4.53 -21.35
N ILE A 103 1.95 3.63 -21.10
CA ILE A 103 2.64 3.48 -19.83
C ILE A 103 4.16 3.44 -20.02
N ASP A 104 4.91 3.82 -18.97
CA ASP A 104 6.39 3.79 -18.99
C ASP A 104 6.93 2.43 -18.54
N GLY A 105 6.11 1.60 -17.93
CA GLY A 105 6.50 0.24 -17.55
C GLY A 105 5.58 -0.46 -16.57
N VAL A 106 5.88 -1.73 -16.40
CA VAL A 106 5.16 -2.64 -15.49
C VAL A 106 6.11 -3.14 -14.41
N ILE A 107 5.72 -3.00 -13.17
CA ILE A 107 6.44 -3.48 -12.00
C ILE A 107 5.80 -4.80 -11.56
N HIS A 108 6.49 -5.91 -11.74
CA HIS A 108 6.04 -7.22 -11.28
C HIS A 108 6.72 -7.58 -9.96
N LEU A 109 5.92 -7.73 -8.89
CA LEU A 109 6.37 -8.21 -7.59
C LEU A 109 6.18 -9.72 -7.51
N ASP A 110 7.29 -10.45 -7.61
CA ASP A 110 7.32 -11.91 -7.55
C ASP A 110 7.41 -12.41 -6.11
N MET A 111 6.53 -13.35 -5.73
CA MET A 111 6.47 -13.90 -4.38
C MET A 111 5.91 -15.33 -4.39
N PRO A 112 6.54 -16.29 -3.71
CA PRO A 112 6.02 -17.65 -3.56
C PRO A 112 4.70 -17.69 -2.78
N ASP A 113 3.79 -18.60 -3.16
CA ASP A 113 2.46 -18.74 -2.53
C ASP A 113 2.52 -19.02 -1.02
N SER A 114 3.55 -19.73 -0.55
CA SER A 114 3.76 -19.99 0.88
C SER A 114 3.98 -18.71 1.68
N GLU A 115 4.73 -17.75 1.12
CA GLU A 115 4.96 -16.45 1.73
C GLU A 115 3.73 -15.55 1.62
N VAL A 116 3.01 -15.62 0.50
CA VAL A 116 1.73 -14.93 0.30
C VAL A 116 0.74 -15.29 1.38
N ARG A 117 0.52 -16.59 1.64
CA ARG A 117 -0.39 -17.08 2.67
C ARG A 117 -0.03 -16.51 4.04
N ARG A 118 1.24 -16.60 4.41
CA ARG A 118 1.75 -16.08 5.68
C ARG A 118 1.48 -14.58 5.85
N ARG A 119 1.73 -13.79 4.79
CA ARG A 119 1.54 -12.33 4.84
C ARG A 119 0.07 -11.91 4.84
N VAL A 120 -0.76 -12.57 4.04
CA VAL A 120 -2.19 -12.22 3.95
C VAL A 120 -2.90 -12.47 5.27
N LEU A 121 -2.66 -13.61 5.93
CA LEU A 121 -3.29 -13.94 7.21
C LEU A 121 -2.79 -13.06 8.37
N ALA A 122 -1.57 -12.51 8.25
CA ALA A 122 -1.02 -11.57 9.22
C ALA A 122 -1.44 -10.11 8.98
N ARG A 123 -2.18 -9.81 7.91
CA ARG A 123 -2.61 -8.45 7.58
C ARG A 123 -3.73 -7.99 8.51
N ARG A 124 -3.68 -6.70 8.86
CA ARG A 124 -4.70 -6.01 9.65
C ARG A 124 -5.01 -4.67 9.01
N LEU A 125 -6.24 -4.25 9.19
CA LEU A 125 -6.74 -2.95 8.73
C LEU A 125 -7.21 -2.15 9.95
N CYS A 126 -6.88 -0.88 10.00
CA CYS A 126 -7.46 0.00 11.01
C CYS A 126 -8.93 0.25 10.71
N SER A 127 -9.81 -0.05 11.68
CA SER A 127 -11.26 0.16 11.57
C SER A 127 -11.64 1.65 11.46
N GLY A 128 -10.76 2.55 11.93
CA GLY A 128 -11.03 3.99 11.93
C GLY A 128 -10.52 4.72 10.68
N CYS A 129 -9.23 4.56 10.32
CA CYS A 129 -8.61 5.32 9.24
C CYS A 129 -8.21 4.49 8.02
N GLY A 130 -8.46 3.17 8.02
CA GLY A 130 -8.14 2.31 6.89
C GLY A 130 -6.66 1.96 6.71
N MET A 131 -5.77 2.39 7.63
CA MET A 131 -4.34 2.10 7.53
C MET A 131 -4.06 0.60 7.57
N ASP A 132 -3.28 0.12 6.59
CA ASP A 132 -2.84 -1.27 6.50
C ASP A 132 -1.64 -1.56 7.41
N TYR A 133 -1.70 -2.67 8.13
CA TYR A 133 -0.62 -3.23 8.95
C TYR A 133 -0.36 -4.67 8.54
N ASN A 134 0.87 -5.11 8.77
CA ASN A 134 1.23 -6.52 8.68
C ASN A 134 1.98 -6.94 9.96
N LEU A 135 1.40 -7.85 10.73
CA LEU A 135 1.94 -8.26 12.03
C LEU A 135 3.31 -8.95 11.95
N LEU A 136 3.76 -9.32 10.72
CA LEU A 136 5.09 -9.92 10.49
C LEU A 136 6.13 -8.91 9.99
N ALA A 137 5.70 -7.86 9.30
CA ALA A 137 6.61 -6.94 8.59
C ALA A 137 6.53 -5.49 9.11
N SER A 138 5.38 -5.06 9.60
CA SER A 138 5.14 -3.70 10.12
C SER A 138 4.10 -3.75 11.23
N SER A 139 4.50 -4.30 12.37
CA SER A 139 3.64 -4.36 13.55
C SER A 139 3.40 -2.96 14.12
N PRO A 140 2.21 -2.69 14.67
CA PRO A 140 1.92 -1.45 15.36
C PRO A 140 2.76 -1.32 16.64
N ARG A 141 2.99 -0.10 17.11
CA ARG A 141 3.70 0.18 18.37
C ARG A 141 2.98 -0.40 19.58
N VAL A 142 1.65 -0.34 19.56
CA VAL A 142 0.77 -0.93 20.56
C VAL A 142 -0.05 -2.03 19.90
N ALA A 143 0.03 -3.25 20.44
CA ALA A 143 -0.67 -4.40 19.87
C ALA A 143 -2.18 -4.11 19.69
N GLY A 144 -2.69 -4.37 18.51
CA GLY A 144 -4.11 -4.17 18.18
C GLY A 144 -4.58 -2.72 18.00
N LYS A 145 -3.67 -1.74 18.08
CA LYS A 145 -4.00 -0.31 17.93
C LYS A 145 -3.27 0.32 16.74
N CYS A 146 -3.96 1.19 16.04
CA CYS A 146 -3.41 1.97 14.94
C CYS A 146 -2.48 3.07 15.46
N ASP A 147 -1.28 3.17 14.91
CA ASP A 147 -0.29 4.20 15.28
C ASP A 147 -0.70 5.61 14.83
N VAL A 148 -1.63 5.73 13.86
CA VAL A 148 -2.06 7.01 13.29
C VAL A 148 -3.26 7.57 14.07
N CYS A 149 -4.30 6.77 14.30
CA CYS A 149 -5.55 7.27 14.88
C CYS A 149 -5.97 6.56 16.18
N GLY A 150 -5.20 5.57 16.66
CA GLY A 150 -5.54 4.79 17.85
C GLY A 150 -6.69 3.78 17.66
N GLY A 151 -7.27 3.69 16.46
CA GLY A 151 -8.36 2.76 16.14
C GLY A 151 -7.95 1.30 16.27
N GLU A 152 -8.93 0.40 16.36
CA GLU A 152 -8.72 -1.04 16.46
C GLU A 152 -8.21 -1.62 15.13
N LEU A 153 -7.28 -2.57 15.21
CA LEU A 153 -6.77 -3.30 14.06
C LEU A 153 -7.52 -4.62 13.89
N ILE A 154 -8.28 -4.73 12.82
CA ILE A 154 -9.11 -5.89 12.50
C ILE A 154 -8.57 -6.65 11.28
N PRO A 155 -8.79 -7.97 11.17
CA PRO A 155 -8.56 -8.69 9.91
C PRO A 155 -9.46 -8.11 8.81
N ARG A 156 -9.02 -8.18 7.55
CA ARG A 156 -9.89 -7.81 6.43
C ARG A 156 -10.92 -8.94 6.20
N GLU A 157 -12.15 -8.57 5.88
CA GLU A 157 -13.24 -9.52 5.62
C GLU A 157 -12.89 -10.51 4.49
N ASP A 158 -12.08 -10.08 3.55
CA ASP A 158 -11.68 -10.84 2.36
C ASP A 158 -10.33 -11.58 2.51
N ASP A 159 -9.72 -11.58 3.69
CA ASP A 159 -8.45 -12.28 3.98
C ASP A 159 -8.70 -13.61 4.71
N THR A 160 -9.54 -14.47 4.14
CA THR A 160 -9.78 -15.84 4.59
C THR A 160 -8.96 -16.85 3.76
N GLU A 161 -8.76 -18.04 4.31
CA GLU A 161 -8.06 -19.12 3.59
C GLU A 161 -8.77 -19.50 2.28
N GLU A 162 -10.10 -19.54 2.31
CA GLU A 162 -10.93 -19.90 1.16
C GLU A 162 -10.81 -18.84 0.06
N ALA A 163 -10.99 -17.56 0.41
CA ALA A 163 -10.84 -16.45 -0.52
C ALA A 163 -9.42 -16.34 -1.07
N LEU A 164 -8.40 -16.63 -0.23
CA LEU A 164 -7.01 -16.66 -0.67
C LEU A 164 -6.75 -17.76 -1.68
N ALA A 165 -7.29 -18.97 -1.46
CA ALA A 165 -7.14 -20.07 -2.41
C ALA A 165 -7.76 -19.75 -3.79
N VAL A 166 -8.92 -19.09 -3.81
CA VAL A 166 -9.55 -18.61 -5.05
C VAL A 166 -8.65 -17.59 -5.75
N ARG A 167 -8.13 -16.61 -5.03
CA ARG A 167 -7.28 -15.55 -5.58
C ARG A 167 -5.95 -16.05 -6.10
N LEU A 168 -5.32 -17.01 -5.43
CA LEU A 168 -4.08 -17.63 -5.91
C LEU A 168 -4.31 -18.37 -7.23
N ARG A 169 -5.39 -19.15 -7.30
CA ARG A 169 -5.79 -19.83 -8.53
C ARG A 169 -6.04 -18.82 -9.66
N ASP A 170 -6.85 -17.79 -9.42
CA ASP A 170 -7.16 -16.78 -10.42
C ASP A 170 -5.91 -15.98 -10.83
N TYR A 171 -5.00 -15.70 -9.90
CA TYR A 171 -3.72 -15.07 -10.21
C TYR A 171 -2.90 -15.93 -11.18
N HIS A 172 -2.69 -17.19 -10.88
CA HIS A 172 -1.89 -18.07 -11.74
C HIS A 172 -2.54 -18.35 -13.10
N GLN A 173 -3.86 -18.50 -13.13
CA GLN A 173 -4.59 -18.85 -14.34
C GLN A 173 -4.91 -17.66 -15.25
N LYS A 174 -5.17 -16.48 -14.69
CA LYS A 174 -5.67 -15.32 -15.43
C LYS A 174 -4.72 -14.13 -15.40
N THR A 175 -4.14 -13.81 -14.24
CA THR A 175 -3.37 -12.58 -14.07
C THR A 175 -1.90 -12.76 -14.45
N ASN A 176 -1.27 -13.85 -14.05
CA ASN A 176 0.13 -14.10 -14.38
C ASN A 176 0.39 -14.17 -15.90
N PRO A 177 -0.46 -14.80 -16.73
CA PRO A 177 -0.30 -14.77 -18.19
C PRO A 177 -0.32 -13.38 -18.82
N VAL A 178 -0.97 -12.40 -18.18
CA VAL A 178 -0.97 -11.00 -18.63
C VAL A 178 0.44 -10.40 -18.68
N LEU A 179 1.35 -10.88 -17.82
CA LEU A 179 2.75 -10.45 -17.85
C LEU A 179 3.42 -10.75 -19.20
N ASP A 180 3.03 -11.82 -19.87
CA ASP A 180 3.59 -12.18 -21.19
C ASP A 180 3.06 -11.24 -22.30
N ILE A 181 1.84 -10.71 -22.14
CA ILE A 181 1.30 -9.67 -23.01
C ILE A 181 2.10 -8.39 -22.83
N PHE A 182 2.30 -7.96 -21.58
CA PHE A 182 3.10 -6.78 -21.28
C PHE A 182 4.55 -6.92 -21.74
N ARG A 183 5.23 -8.06 -21.51
CA ARG A 183 6.61 -8.27 -21.95
C ARG A 183 6.82 -8.12 -23.45
N ARG A 184 5.78 -8.31 -24.25
CA ARG A 184 5.83 -8.11 -25.72
C ARG A 184 5.65 -6.68 -26.15
N LYS A 185 5.01 -5.86 -25.34
CA LYS A 185 4.60 -4.49 -25.71
C LYS A 185 5.24 -3.41 -24.84
N GLU A 186 5.60 -3.73 -23.60
CA GLU A 186 6.00 -2.79 -22.58
C GLU A 186 7.29 -3.21 -21.86
N TYR A 187 7.89 -2.25 -21.16
CA TYR A 187 9.03 -2.52 -20.29
C TYR A 187 8.57 -3.14 -18.97
N VAL A 188 8.91 -4.40 -18.73
CA VAL A 188 8.52 -5.14 -17.51
C VAL A 188 9.72 -5.38 -16.63
N VAL A 189 9.68 -4.91 -15.39
CA VAL A 189 10.69 -5.23 -14.36
C VAL A 189 10.12 -6.19 -13.34
N THR A 190 10.80 -7.33 -13.11
CA THR A 190 10.41 -8.30 -12.08
C THR A 190 11.33 -8.16 -10.88
N VAL A 191 10.74 -8.02 -9.69
CA VAL A 191 11.44 -7.82 -8.41
C VAL A 191 10.99 -8.89 -7.42
N ASP A 192 11.96 -9.52 -6.72
CA ASP A 192 11.67 -10.39 -5.58
C ASP A 192 11.05 -9.57 -4.44
N ALA A 193 9.84 -9.92 -4.06
CA ALA A 193 9.08 -9.20 -3.04
C ALA A 193 9.21 -9.80 -1.62
N ARG A 194 10.06 -10.81 -1.42
CA ARG A 194 10.29 -11.43 -0.10
C ARG A 194 11.01 -10.50 0.89
N PRO A 195 12.01 -9.71 0.48
CA PRO A 195 12.71 -8.80 1.38
C PRO A 195 11.80 -7.74 2.03
N GLY A 196 12.39 -6.97 2.95
CA GLY A 196 11.70 -5.82 3.56
C GLY A 196 11.35 -4.75 2.53
N ARG A 197 10.35 -3.93 2.85
CA ARG A 197 9.76 -2.93 1.95
C ARG A 197 10.79 -1.98 1.32
N GLU A 198 11.80 -1.55 2.08
CA GLU A 198 12.83 -0.62 1.60
C GLU A 198 13.76 -1.30 0.58
N THR A 199 14.12 -2.57 0.82
CA THR A 199 14.93 -3.37 -0.11
C THR A 199 14.21 -3.58 -1.43
N VAL A 200 12.92 -3.91 -1.37
CA VAL A 200 12.07 -4.07 -2.56
C VAL A 200 11.95 -2.75 -3.31
N GLN A 201 11.71 -1.65 -2.59
CA GLN A 201 11.64 -0.31 -3.18
C GLN A 201 12.94 0.06 -3.90
N GLN A 202 14.09 -0.19 -3.29
CA GLN A 202 15.39 0.09 -3.90
C GLN A 202 15.61 -0.78 -5.16
N ALA A 203 15.21 -2.05 -5.11
CA ALA A 203 15.31 -2.95 -6.27
C ALA A 203 14.42 -2.49 -7.44
N ILE A 204 13.20 -2.00 -7.16
CA ILE A 204 12.32 -1.39 -8.17
C ILE A 204 13.01 -0.19 -8.81
N ARG A 205 13.55 0.73 -7.99
CA ARG A 205 14.21 1.96 -8.46
C ARG A 205 15.40 1.66 -9.37
N VAL A 206 16.27 0.76 -8.93
CA VAL A 206 17.43 0.36 -9.74
C VAL A 206 17.00 -0.18 -11.10
N LYS A 207 15.99 -1.06 -11.12
CA LYS A 207 15.51 -1.65 -12.38
C LYS A 207 14.80 -0.66 -13.30
N LEU A 208 14.14 0.35 -12.74
CA LEU A 208 13.49 1.42 -13.50
C LEU A 208 14.41 2.60 -13.83
N GLY A 209 15.68 2.56 -13.40
CA GLY A 209 16.60 3.69 -13.58
C GLY A 209 16.19 4.95 -12.81
N LEU A 210 15.48 4.78 -11.69
CA LEU A 210 15.04 5.88 -10.84
C LEU A 210 16.12 6.24 -9.81
N PRO A 211 16.18 7.51 -9.33
CA PRO A 211 17.11 7.91 -8.28
C PRO A 211 16.88 7.09 -7.00
N PRO A 212 17.92 6.80 -6.21
CA PRO A 212 17.79 6.13 -4.93
C PRO A 212 16.87 6.93 -4.00
N ARG A 213 16.18 6.25 -3.09
CA ARG A 213 15.39 6.92 -2.05
C ARG A 213 16.34 7.49 -1.01
N GLU A 214 16.27 8.78 -0.76
CA GLU A 214 16.91 9.38 0.39
C GLU A 214 16.13 8.93 1.64
N LEU A 215 16.73 8.04 2.42
CA LEU A 215 16.16 7.70 3.71
C LEU A 215 16.25 8.94 4.61
N PRO A 216 15.19 9.31 5.33
CA PRO A 216 15.29 10.36 6.31
C PRO A 216 16.42 10.01 7.28
N LEU A 217 17.33 10.96 7.48
CA LEU A 217 18.40 10.79 8.47
C LEU A 217 17.75 10.34 9.79
N PRO A 218 18.29 9.32 10.48
CA PRO A 218 17.78 8.94 11.78
C PRO A 218 17.77 10.20 12.64
N ALA A 219 16.59 10.52 13.20
CA ALA A 219 16.45 11.64 14.11
C ALA A 219 17.59 11.54 15.11
N ALA A 220 18.49 12.54 15.11
CA ALA A 220 19.59 12.59 16.03
C ALA A 220 19.00 12.38 17.43
N ALA A 221 19.42 11.32 18.12
CA ALA A 221 19.03 11.09 19.48
C ALA A 221 19.29 12.40 20.24
N ALA A 222 18.22 13.04 20.71
CA ALA A 222 18.33 14.24 21.51
C ALA A 222 19.15 13.84 22.74
N GLY A 223 20.43 14.08 22.67
CA GLY A 223 21.38 13.87 23.75
C GLY A 223 21.01 14.81 24.88
N GLY A 224 20.39 14.24 25.90
CA GLY A 224 20.21 14.92 27.17
C GLY A 224 21.56 15.23 27.77
N GLN A 225 21.99 16.47 27.66
CA GLN A 225 23.01 17.02 28.55
C GLN A 225 22.29 17.37 29.84
N ALA A 226 22.44 16.50 30.82
CA ALA A 226 22.20 16.82 32.22
C ALA A 226 23.47 17.54 32.72
N ASP A 227 23.50 18.87 32.64
CA ASP A 227 24.47 19.65 33.37
C ASP A 227 23.98 19.79 34.80
N GLY A 228 24.60 18.98 35.66
CA GLY A 228 24.55 19.14 37.13
C GLY A 228 25.38 20.36 37.53
N GLN A 229 24.76 21.28 38.23
CA GLN A 229 25.49 22.22 39.09
C GLN A 229 25.22 21.89 40.58
N PRO A 230 26.27 21.80 41.39
CA PRO A 230 26.13 21.62 42.84
C PRO A 230 25.98 22.96 43.55
N GLY A 231 25.26 22.91 44.63
CA GLY A 231 24.79 23.92 45.52
C GLY A 231 25.77 24.98 46.05
N ALA A 232 25.16 26.05 46.49
CA ALA A 232 25.73 26.90 47.55
C ALA A 232 24.63 27.26 48.55
N ALA A 233 24.97 26.97 49.78
CA ALA A 233 24.20 27.26 50.99
C ALA A 233 24.21 28.76 51.36
N GLY A 234 23.18 29.28 52.00
CA GLY A 234 23.16 30.62 52.61
C GLY A 234 21.85 30.83 53.35
N GLN A 235 21.86 30.69 54.64
CA GLN A 235 20.86 31.08 55.61
C GLN A 235 20.95 32.58 55.99
N PRO A 236 20.19 33.11 56.99
CA PRO A 236 18.78 33.46 56.98
C PRO A 236 18.58 34.93 57.41
N GLY A 237 17.38 35.46 57.35
CA GLY A 237 17.09 36.80 57.86
C GLY A 237 15.59 37.09 57.90
N SER A 238 15.05 36.87 59.02
CA SER A 238 14.09 37.57 59.91
C SER A 238 13.20 38.71 59.36
N GLY A 239 11.93 38.64 59.71
CA GLY A 239 11.20 39.76 60.24
C GLY A 239 9.96 40.27 59.49
N GLY A 240 8.80 40.24 60.17
CA GLY A 240 7.81 41.27 60.06
C GLY A 240 6.43 40.90 59.52
N GLN A 241 5.53 40.52 60.40
CA GLN A 241 4.10 40.81 60.34
C GLN A 241 3.87 42.30 60.76
N PRO A 242 2.64 42.91 60.73
CA PRO A 242 1.32 42.47 60.21
C PRO A 242 0.49 43.60 59.52
N GLY A 243 -0.70 43.29 59.15
CA GLY A 243 -1.82 44.24 59.27
C GLY A 243 -2.58 44.67 57.97
N GLY A 244 -3.84 44.42 57.98
CA GLY A 244 -4.82 45.07 57.12
C GLY A 244 -5.70 44.09 56.37
#